data_efff2fe633e4426e73a1a2402aea4eb5
#
_entry.id   efff2fe633e4426e73a1a2402aea4eb5
#
_cell.length_a   1.000
_cell.length_b   1.000
_cell.length_c   1.000
_cell.angle_alpha   90.00
_cell.angle_beta   90.00
_cell.angle_gamma   90.00
#
_symmetry.space_group_name_H-M   'P 1'
#
loop_
_entity.id
_entity.type
_entity.pdbx_description
1 polymer ?
#
loop_
_entity_poly.entity_id
_entity_poly.type
_entity_poly.pdbx_seq_one_letter_code
_entity_poly.pdbx_strand_id
1 'polypeptide(L)'
;MAFSFPQRGLARLRRIWQPLTLALMGITLCGCSFDLGSLTPEKDKPQEAPKAAAPAESAVSAGNVAEAQAHTAKAQSLAKSGETAAALDEFNRAVGLDPYNAQALYGRALIYQGNNQHDLAIADFSAASGLTPQKVEPLLGRAISFLALGKVKEATADLDEASEADPHNAQVWTMRGQAYERLGDRAKAAASYTRAVSLRPRDDAARSGLARVGG
;
A
#
# COMPACT_ATOMS: atom_id res chain seq x y z
N MET A 1 -14.31 -46.84 -33.68
CA MET A 1 -12.97 -46.41 -34.04
C MET A 1 -12.36 -45.71 -32.81
N ALA A 2 -11.41 -46.40 -32.19
CA ALA A 2 -10.76 -45.94 -30.97
C ALA A 2 -9.50 -45.11 -31.34
N PHE A 3 -9.38 -43.90 -30.81
CA PHE A 3 -8.13 -43.16 -30.91
C PHE A 3 -7.46 -43.03 -29.55
N SER A 4 -6.25 -43.57 -29.55
CA SER A 4 -5.31 -43.77 -28.47
C SER A 4 -4.64 -42.46 -28.05
N PHE A 5 -4.54 -42.19 -26.74
CA PHE A 5 -3.71 -41.11 -26.15
C PHE A 5 -2.25 -41.57 -25.97
N PRO A 6 -1.25 -40.80 -26.31
CA PRO A 6 0.11 -41.07 -25.85
C PRO A 6 0.39 -40.32 -24.51
N GLN A 7 0.67 -41.07 -23.49
CA GLN A 7 1.32 -40.67 -22.23
C GLN A 7 2.82 -40.44 -22.49
N ARG A 8 3.33 -39.26 -22.21
CA ARG A 8 4.76 -38.91 -21.94
C ARG A 8 4.78 -37.57 -21.22
N GLY A 9 5.48 -37.34 -20.15
CA GLY A 9 6.44 -38.05 -19.33
C GLY A 9 6.74 -37.17 -18.15
N LEU A 10 6.68 -37.77 -16.95
CA LEU A 10 7.02 -37.11 -15.65
C LEU A 10 8.53 -36.93 -15.57
N ALA A 11 9.03 -35.71 -15.69
CA ALA A 11 10.41 -35.37 -15.36
C ALA A 11 10.45 -34.88 -13.90
N ARG A 12 11.01 -35.74 -13.02
CA ARG A 12 11.33 -35.47 -11.62
C ARG A 12 12.43 -34.41 -11.54
N LEU A 13 12.16 -33.23 -11.01
CA LEU A 13 13.19 -32.32 -10.53
C LEU A 13 13.52 -32.66 -9.06
N ARG A 14 14.66 -33.33 -8.90
CA ARG A 14 15.30 -33.61 -7.61
C ARG A 14 15.80 -32.31 -7.01
N ARG A 15 15.35 -32.02 -5.79
CA ARG A 15 15.95 -31.00 -4.92
C ARG A 15 17.35 -31.47 -4.53
N ILE A 16 18.35 -30.69 -4.87
CA ILE A 16 19.72 -30.87 -4.39
C ILE A 16 19.86 -30.05 -3.11
N TRP A 17 19.83 -30.74 -1.97
CA TRP A 17 20.29 -30.23 -0.68
C TRP A 17 21.76 -30.51 -0.60
N GLN A 18 22.60 -29.49 -0.50
CA GLN A 18 24.01 -29.61 -0.12
C GLN A 18 24.15 -29.19 1.36
N PRO A 19 24.77 -30.01 2.22
CA PRO A 19 25.13 -29.58 3.56
C PRO A 19 26.46 -28.80 3.52
N LEU A 20 26.49 -27.64 4.15
CA LEU A 20 27.71 -26.87 4.42
C LEU A 20 28.54 -27.62 5.49
N THR A 21 29.69 -28.13 5.09
CA THR A 21 30.70 -28.66 6.00
C THR A 21 31.45 -27.54 6.70
N LEU A 22 31.43 -27.56 8.04
CA LEU A 22 32.29 -26.74 8.89
C LEU A 22 33.76 -27.12 8.71
N ALA A 23 34.58 -26.18 8.31
CA ALA A 23 36.03 -26.29 8.39
C ALA A 23 36.51 -25.76 9.74
N LEU A 24 36.97 -26.71 10.59
CA LEU A 24 37.73 -26.43 11.82
C LEU A 24 39.15 -26.00 11.41
N MET A 25 39.49 -24.77 11.68
CA MET A 25 40.87 -24.27 11.57
C MET A 25 41.45 -24.13 12.99
N GLY A 26 42.45 -24.96 13.28
CA GLY A 26 43.16 -25.00 14.55
C GLY A 26 43.99 -23.73 14.77
N ILE A 27 43.92 -23.19 15.96
CA ILE A 27 44.81 -22.13 16.43
C ILE A 27 45.74 -22.73 17.48
N THR A 28 47.01 -22.70 17.19
CA THR A 28 48.15 -23.12 17.99
C THR A 28 48.26 -22.34 19.30
N LEU A 29 48.42 -23.08 20.39
CA LEU A 29 48.73 -22.59 21.73
C LEU A 29 50.11 -21.92 21.74
N CYS A 30 50.18 -20.67 22.09
CA CYS A 30 51.40 -20.02 22.57
C CYS A 30 51.26 -19.82 24.08
N GLY A 31 52.10 -20.55 24.83
CA GLY A 31 52.12 -20.52 26.28
C GLY A 31 52.66 -19.22 26.84
N CYS A 32 51.93 -18.59 27.75
CA CYS A 32 52.47 -17.66 28.72
C CYS A 32 51.97 -18.04 30.10
N SER A 33 52.93 -18.43 30.95
CA SER A 33 52.74 -18.64 32.36
C SER A 33 52.24 -17.36 33.02
N PHE A 34 51.11 -17.44 33.72
CA PHE A 34 50.63 -16.35 34.56
C PHE A 34 50.43 -16.86 35.99
N ASP A 35 51.01 -16.13 36.92
CA ASP A 35 51.15 -16.32 38.32
C ASP A 35 49.80 -16.38 39.07
N LEU A 36 49.59 -17.40 39.95
CA LEU A 36 48.45 -17.51 40.85
C LEU A 36 48.73 -16.71 42.13
N GLY A 37 48.39 -15.44 42.11
CA GLY A 37 48.31 -14.61 43.31
C GLY A 37 46.84 -14.32 43.66
N SER A 38 46.41 -14.88 44.80
CA SER A 38 45.24 -14.52 45.62
C SER A 38 44.18 -13.57 45.04
N LEU A 39 43.03 -14.14 44.67
CA LEU A 39 41.78 -13.37 44.51
C LEU A 39 40.68 -14.05 45.34
N THR A 40 40.26 -13.35 46.39
CA THR A 40 39.04 -13.61 47.12
C THR A 40 37.83 -13.29 46.20
N PRO A 41 36.75 -14.07 46.19
CA PRO A 41 35.61 -13.74 45.37
C PRO A 41 34.81 -12.57 45.99
N GLU A 42 34.97 -11.41 45.41
CA GLU A 42 34.03 -10.31 45.60
C GLU A 42 32.71 -10.68 44.93
N LYS A 43 31.61 -10.59 45.67
CA LYS A 43 30.25 -10.85 45.18
C LYS A 43 29.92 -9.78 44.13
N ASP A 44 30.09 -10.13 42.87
CA ASP A 44 29.54 -9.35 41.78
C ASP A 44 28.02 -9.35 41.81
N LYS A 45 27.43 -8.20 42.13
CA LYS A 45 26.02 -7.93 41.84
C LYS A 45 25.80 -8.09 40.33
N PRO A 46 24.70 -8.70 39.89
CA PRO A 46 24.39 -8.74 38.48
C PRO A 46 24.28 -7.29 37.94
N GLN A 47 25.22 -6.91 37.10
CA GLN A 47 25.14 -5.68 36.36
C GLN A 47 24.04 -5.89 35.31
N GLU A 48 22.87 -5.32 35.58
CA GLU A 48 21.77 -5.26 34.61
C GLU A 48 22.31 -4.64 33.32
N ALA A 49 22.38 -5.45 32.25
CA ALA A 49 22.72 -4.94 30.94
C ALA A 49 21.78 -3.77 30.60
N PRO A 50 22.29 -2.67 30.05
CA PRO A 50 21.44 -1.57 29.64
C PRO A 50 20.41 -2.12 28.66
N LYS A 51 19.15 -2.13 29.09
CA LYS A 51 18.01 -2.45 28.24
C LYS A 51 18.11 -1.54 27.03
N ALA A 52 18.47 -2.10 25.88
CA ALA A 52 18.47 -1.35 24.64
C ALA A 52 17.11 -0.67 24.52
N ALA A 53 17.13 0.64 24.64
CA ALA A 53 15.93 1.43 24.40
C ALA A 53 15.50 1.14 22.97
N ALA A 54 14.39 0.41 22.83
CA ALA A 54 13.68 0.37 21.55
C ALA A 54 13.52 1.83 21.10
N PRO A 55 13.69 2.14 19.79
CA PRO A 55 13.42 3.48 19.31
C PRO A 55 12.03 3.84 19.78
N ALA A 56 11.93 4.91 20.58
CA ALA A 56 10.64 5.43 21.01
C ALA A 56 9.89 5.83 19.74
N GLU A 57 9.01 4.96 19.27
CA GLU A 57 7.88 5.39 18.46
C GLU A 57 7.23 6.48 19.30
N SER A 58 7.39 7.72 18.85
CA SER A 58 6.79 8.87 19.53
C SER A 58 5.28 8.68 19.45
N ALA A 59 4.72 8.08 20.49
CA ALA A 59 3.28 7.91 20.60
C ALA A 59 2.64 9.30 20.40
N VAL A 60 1.84 9.42 19.34
CA VAL A 60 1.12 10.68 19.06
C VAL A 60 0.27 10.99 20.29
N SER A 61 0.48 12.16 20.91
CA SER A 61 -0.27 12.50 22.12
C SER A 61 -1.74 12.70 21.79
N ALA A 62 -2.62 12.41 22.75
CA ALA A 62 -4.07 12.63 22.57
C ALA A 62 -4.39 14.09 22.20
N GLY A 63 -3.59 15.05 22.69
CA GLY A 63 -3.69 16.47 22.32
C GLY A 63 -3.39 16.70 20.85
N ASN A 64 -2.32 16.09 20.33
CA ASN A 64 -1.95 16.20 18.92
C ASN A 64 -3.03 15.61 18.01
N VAL A 65 -3.64 14.48 18.40
CA VAL A 65 -4.73 13.87 17.62
C VAL A 65 -5.94 14.80 17.53
N ALA A 66 -6.34 15.41 18.65
CA ALA A 66 -7.47 16.35 18.66
C ALA A 66 -7.20 17.60 17.81
N GLU A 67 -5.98 18.15 17.89
CA GLU A 67 -5.55 19.28 17.09
C GLU A 67 -5.47 18.92 15.60
N ALA A 68 -4.93 17.76 15.26
CA ALA A 68 -4.90 17.23 13.89
C ALA A 68 -6.32 17.09 13.31
N GLN A 69 -7.28 16.63 14.10
CA GLN A 69 -8.68 16.55 13.68
C GLN A 69 -9.27 17.93 13.40
N ALA A 70 -8.98 18.93 14.25
CA ALA A 70 -9.43 20.30 14.05
C ALA A 70 -8.86 20.91 12.75
N HIS A 71 -7.55 20.72 12.49
CA HIS A 71 -6.92 21.12 11.23
C HIS A 71 -7.52 20.38 10.03
N THR A 72 -7.81 19.09 10.15
CA THR A 72 -8.47 18.31 9.10
C THR A 72 -9.85 18.87 8.75
N ALA A 73 -10.67 19.17 9.75
CA ALA A 73 -12.00 19.74 9.54
C ALA A 73 -11.93 21.12 8.87
N LYS A 74 -10.99 21.97 9.31
CA LYS A 74 -10.74 23.28 8.70
C LYS A 74 -10.29 23.14 7.25
N ALA A 75 -9.35 22.24 6.97
CA ALA A 75 -8.86 21.96 5.63
C ALA A 75 -9.99 21.53 4.69
N GLN A 76 -10.88 20.66 5.15
CA GLN A 76 -12.04 20.21 4.37
C GLN A 76 -13.01 21.36 4.06
N SER A 77 -13.21 22.28 5.01
CA SER A 77 -14.03 23.47 4.78
C SER A 77 -13.41 24.36 3.70
N LEU A 78 -12.10 24.64 3.80
CA LEU A 78 -11.35 25.43 2.83
C LEU A 78 -11.33 24.76 1.43
N ALA A 79 -11.19 23.46 1.39
CA ALA A 79 -11.25 22.73 0.11
C ALA A 79 -12.63 22.83 -0.55
N LYS A 80 -13.70 22.79 0.23
CA LYS A 80 -15.09 22.98 -0.28
C LYS A 80 -15.35 24.40 -0.75
N SER A 81 -14.72 25.44 -0.16
CA SER A 81 -14.81 26.83 -0.62
C SER A 81 -13.89 27.13 -1.81
N GLY A 82 -13.06 26.17 -2.24
CA GLY A 82 -12.13 26.36 -3.35
C GLY A 82 -10.78 26.95 -2.94
N GLU A 83 -10.56 27.21 -1.66
CA GLU A 83 -9.31 27.74 -1.12
C GLU A 83 -8.24 26.64 -0.98
N THR A 84 -7.88 26.06 -2.13
CA THR A 84 -7.06 24.84 -2.22
C THR A 84 -5.68 24.97 -1.56
N ALA A 85 -5.02 26.14 -1.71
CA ALA A 85 -3.71 26.36 -1.10
C ALA A 85 -3.80 26.38 0.43
N ALA A 86 -4.76 27.11 0.99
CA ALA A 86 -4.99 27.17 2.43
C ALA A 86 -5.42 25.80 3.00
N ALA A 87 -6.23 25.05 2.25
CA ALA A 87 -6.60 23.69 2.61
C ALA A 87 -5.39 22.76 2.67
N LEU A 88 -4.46 22.87 1.72
CA LEU A 88 -3.22 22.08 1.69
C LEU A 88 -2.35 22.36 2.92
N ASP A 89 -2.21 23.65 3.30
CA ASP A 89 -1.47 24.04 4.50
C ASP A 89 -2.07 23.44 5.78
N GLU A 90 -3.38 23.47 5.90
CA GLU A 90 -4.07 22.87 7.05
C GLU A 90 -3.96 21.34 7.07
N PHE A 91 -4.06 20.68 5.92
CA PHE A 91 -3.79 19.22 5.85
C PHE A 91 -2.34 18.89 6.20
N ASN A 92 -1.37 19.69 5.79
CA ASN A 92 0.04 19.50 6.16
C ASN A 92 0.23 19.61 7.68
N ARG A 93 -0.42 20.55 8.35
CA ARG A 93 -0.40 20.66 9.81
C ARG A 93 -1.03 19.43 10.46
N ALA A 94 -2.19 19.00 9.96
CA ALA A 94 -2.87 17.83 10.47
C ALA A 94 -2.00 16.57 10.39
N VAL A 95 -1.38 16.32 9.24
CA VAL A 95 -0.49 15.14 9.05
C VAL A 95 0.81 15.28 9.83
N GLY A 96 1.30 16.51 10.05
CA GLY A 96 2.46 16.76 10.90
C GLY A 96 2.19 16.45 12.38
N LEU A 97 0.98 16.69 12.87
CA LEU A 97 0.56 16.39 14.23
C LEU A 97 0.18 14.92 14.43
N ASP A 98 -0.51 14.35 13.45
CA ASP A 98 -0.93 12.95 13.44
C ASP A 98 -0.69 12.32 12.05
N PRO A 99 0.45 11.65 11.85
CA PRO A 99 0.78 10.97 10.59
C PRO A 99 -0.18 9.81 10.24
N TYR A 100 -0.98 9.35 11.20
CA TYR A 100 -1.95 8.26 11.03
C TYR A 100 -3.39 8.78 10.82
N ASN A 101 -3.56 10.08 10.60
CA ASN A 101 -4.85 10.65 10.27
C ASN A 101 -5.22 10.33 8.81
N ALA A 102 -5.89 9.20 8.61
CA ALA A 102 -6.29 8.73 7.28
C ALA A 102 -7.15 9.76 6.51
N GLN A 103 -7.96 10.55 7.22
CA GLN A 103 -8.82 11.56 6.62
C GLN A 103 -8.03 12.78 6.12
N ALA A 104 -7.00 13.19 6.86
CA ALA A 104 -6.11 14.26 6.44
C ALA A 104 -5.25 13.83 5.24
N LEU A 105 -4.68 12.61 5.28
CA LEU A 105 -3.94 12.03 4.17
C LEU A 105 -4.80 11.95 2.91
N TYR A 106 -5.99 11.39 3.01
CA TYR A 106 -6.91 11.29 1.87
C TYR A 106 -7.28 12.68 1.31
N GLY A 107 -7.59 13.65 2.17
CA GLY A 107 -7.92 15.01 1.75
C GLY A 107 -6.75 15.72 1.06
N ARG A 108 -5.54 15.56 1.58
CA ARG A 108 -4.30 16.09 0.97
C ARG A 108 -4.01 15.44 -0.37
N ALA A 109 -4.18 14.12 -0.47
CA ALA A 109 -4.04 13.38 -1.72
C ALA A 109 -4.96 13.89 -2.83
N LEU A 110 -6.22 14.21 -2.49
CA LEU A 110 -7.15 14.79 -3.47
C LEU A 110 -6.67 16.15 -4.00
N ILE A 111 -6.07 16.99 -3.13
CA ILE A 111 -5.49 18.27 -3.57
C ILE A 111 -4.27 18.02 -4.46
N TYR A 112 -3.36 17.14 -4.06
CA TYR A 112 -2.22 16.78 -4.91
C TYR A 112 -2.65 16.24 -6.26
N GLN A 113 -3.67 15.38 -6.30
CA GLN A 113 -4.24 14.85 -7.53
C GLN A 113 -4.82 15.97 -8.43
N GLY A 114 -5.59 16.90 -7.85
CA GLY A 114 -6.12 18.05 -8.55
C GLY A 114 -5.05 18.98 -9.13
N ASN A 115 -3.89 19.06 -8.47
CA ASN A 115 -2.72 19.82 -8.92
C ASN A 115 -1.80 19.02 -9.87
N ASN A 116 -2.23 17.86 -10.38
CA ASN A 116 -1.44 16.93 -11.18
C ASN A 116 -0.15 16.40 -10.52
N GLN A 117 -0.05 16.50 -9.19
CA GLN A 117 1.05 15.98 -8.40
C GLN A 117 0.79 14.50 -8.04
N HIS A 118 0.64 13.67 -9.08
CA HIS A 118 0.15 12.29 -8.93
C HIS A 118 1.04 11.39 -8.06
N ASP A 119 2.36 11.56 -8.07
CA ASP A 119 3.23 10.75 -7.22
C ASP A 119 3.05 11.06 -5.73
N LEU A 120 2.84 12.34 -5.36
CA LEU A 120 2.51 12.73 -3.99
C LEU A 120 1.11 12.22 -3.59
N ALA A 121 0.14 12.32 -4.50
CA ALA A 121 -1.20 11.79 -4.27
C ALA A 121 -1.18 10.28 -4.03
N ILE A 122 -0.40 9.51 -4.81
CA ILE A 122 -0.25 8.06 -4.65
C ILE A 122 0.34 7.72 -3.28
N ALA A 123 1.33 8.46 -2.81
CA ALA A 123 1.93 8.24 -1.49
C ALA A 123 0.90 8.41 -0.37
N ASP A 124 0.15 9.50 -0.39
CA ASP A 124 -0.88 9.79 0.61
C ASP A 124 -2.08 8.84 0.53
N PHE A 125 -2.56 8.51 -0.68
CA PHE A 125 -3.62 7.50 -0.85
C PHE A 125 -3.17 6.13 -0.35
N SER A 126 -1.90 5.76 -0.57
CA SER A 126 -1.36 4.49 -0.08
C SER A 126 -1.33 4.43 1.45
N ALA A 127 -0.91 5.53 2.09
CA ALA A 127 -0.96 5.64 3.55
C ALA A 127 -2.40 5.59 4.07
N ALA A 128 -3.32 6.32 3.45
CA ALA A 128 -4.73 6.33 3.83
C ALA A 128 -5.38 4.95 3.65
N SER A 129 -5.10 4.24 2.55
CA SER A 129 -5.61 2.88 2.29
C SER A 129 -5.08 1.88 3.33
N GLY A 130 -3.79 1.96 3.69
CA GLY A 130 -3.21 1.12 4.74
C GLY A 130 -3.87 1.31 6.11
N LEU A 131 -4.29 2.55 6.42
CA LEU A 131 -4.99 2.89 7.67
C LEU A 131 -6.48 2.52 7.64
N THR A 132 -7.08 2.48 6.47
CA THR A 132 -8.51 2.21 6.29
C THR A 132 -8.76 1.20 5.17
N PRO A 133 -8.32 -0.06 5.32
CA PRO A 133 -8.33 -1.05 4.24
C PRO A 133 -9.72 -1.42 3.74
N GLN A 134 -10.77 -1.08 4.48
CA GLN A 134 -12.16 -1.33 4.08
C GLN A 134 -12.78 -0.19 3.26
N LYS A 135 -12.04 0.92 3.07
CA LYS A 135 -12.54 2.07 2.31
C LYS A 135 -12.07 2.02 0.87
N VAL A 136 -13.01 2.16 -0.02
CA VAL A 136 -12.79 2.13 -1.48
C VAL A 136 -12.22 3.44 -2.01
N GLU A 137 -12.51 4.57 -1.36
CA GLU A 137 -12.17 5.89 -1.84
C GLU A 137 -10.67 6.11 -2.03
N PRO A 138 -9.77 5.70 -1.09
CA PRO A 138 -8.33 5.82 -1.30
C PRO A 138 -7.82 4.97 -2.46
N LEU A 139 -8.33 3.74 -2.62
CA LEU A 139 -7.98 2.85 -3.74
C LEU A 139 -8.38 3.46 -5.08
N LEU A 140 -9.61 3.97 -5.16
CA LEU A 140 -10.11 4.64 -6.36
C LEU A 140 -9.29 5.89 -6.70
N GLY A 141 -8.98 6.73 -5.71
CA GLY A 141 -8.14 7.91 -5.88
C GLY A 141 -6.73 7.56 -6.36
N ARG A 142 -6.13 6.52 -5.78
CA ARG A 142 -4.81 6.02 -6.18
C ARG A 142 -4.81 5.47 -7.61
N ALA A 143 -5.82 4.68 -7.95
CA ALA A 143 -5.99 4.16 -9.30
C ALA A 143 -6.11 5.27 -10.36
N ILE A 144 -6.85 6.35 -10.08
CA ILE A 144 -6.95 7.51 -10.97
C ILE A 144 -5.57 8.15 -11.16
N SER A 145 -4.79 8.31 -10.10
CA SER A 145 -3.43 8.86 -10.19
C SER A 145 -2.48 7.93 -10.96
N PHE A 146 -2.58 6.61 -10.78
CA PHE A 146 -1.85 5.65 -11.59
C PHE A 146 -2.21 5.72 -13.08
N LEU A 147 -3.50 5.85 -13.40
CA LEU A 147 -3.95 6.00 -14.80
C LEU A 147 -3.43 7.28 -15.44
N ALA A 148 -3.34 8.37 -14.69
CA ALA A 148 -2.78 9.65 -15.15
C ALA A 148 -1.28 9.52 -15.47
N LEU A 149 -0.53 8.72 -14.70
CA LEU A 149 0.89 8.44 -14.93
C LEU A 149 1.14 7.30 -15.95
N GLY A 150 0.09 6.72 -16.55
CA GLY A 150 0.23 5.58 -17.46
C GLY A 150 0.57 4.25 -16.77
N LYS A 151 0.56 4.18 -15.44
CA LYS A 151 0.79 2.99 -14.64
C LYS A 151 -0.49 2.13 -14.60
N VAL A 152 -0.88 1.58 -15.77
CA VAL A 152 -2.20 0.98 -15.95
C VAL A 152 -2.36 -0.34 -15.18
N LYS A 153 -1.28 -1.12 -15.02
CA LYS A 153 -1.31 -2.39 -14.28
C LYS A 153 -1.57 -2.16 -12.79
N GLU A 154 -0.92 -1.16 -12.23
CA GLU A 154 -1.11 -0.76 -10.83
C GLU A 154 -2.54 -0.26 -10.60
N ALA A 155 -3.05 0.53 -11.53
CA ALA A 155 -4.44 1.00 -11.47
C ALA A 155 -5.44 -0.15 -11.55
N THR A 156 -5.22 -1.17 -12.40
CA THR A 156 -6.13 -2.32 -12.45
C THR A 156 -6.13 -3.13 -11.16
N ALA A 157 -4.97 -3.29 -10.50
CA ALA A 157 -4.90 -3.98 -9.22
C ALA A 157 -5.74 -3.27 -8.15
N ASP A 158 -5.61 -1.94 -8.03
CA ASP A 158 -6.40 -1.14 -7.09
C ASP A 158 -7.90 -1.20 -7.40
N LEU A 159 -8.28 -1.18 -8.68
CA LEU A 159 -9.68 -1.22 -9.11
C LEU A 159 -10.30 -2.62 -8.98
N ASP A 160 -9.50 -3.68 -9.11
CA ASP A 160 -9.93 -5.04 -8.80
C ASP A 160 -10.27 -5.15 -7.31
N GLU A 161 -9.34 -4.73 -6.42
CA GLU A 161 -9.56 -4.69 -4.99
C GLU A 161 -10.76 -3.82 -4.60
N ALA A 162 -10.87 -2.61 -5.16
CA ALA A 162 -11.99 -1.70 -4.92
C ALA A 162 -13.34 -2.30 -5.35
N SER A 163 -13.38 -3.05 -6.47
CA SER A 163 -14.60 -3.68 -6.97
C SER A 163 -15.06 -4.87 -6.12
N GLU A 164 -14.13 -5.52 -5.40
CA GLU A 164 -14.42 -6.57 -4.42
C GLU A 164 -14.91 -5.97 -3.09
N ALA A 165 -14.30 -4.86 -2.66
CA ALA A 165 -14.67 -4.17 -1.41
C ALA A 165 -16.05 -3.50 -1.51
N ASP A 166 -16.40 -2.88 -2.64
CA ASP A 166 -17.73 -2.33 -2.89
C ASP A 166 -18.26 -2.70 -4.29
N PRO A 167 -18.93 -3.85 -4.42
CA PRO A 167 -19.48 -4.32 -5.70
C PRO A 167 -20.65 -3.46 -6.24
N HIS A 168 -21.13 -2.49 -5.46
CA HIS A 168 -22.22 -1.59 -5.85
C HIS A 168 -21.73 -0.20 -6.28
N ASN A 169 -20.46 0.07 -6.23
CA ASN A 169 -19.88 1.33 -6.65
C ASN A 169 -19.74 1.40 -8.18
N ALA A 170 -20.70 2.00 -8.85
CA ALA A 170 -20.70 2.12 -10.32
C ALA A 170 -19.43 2.83 -10.85
N GLN A 171 -18.88 3.81 -10.10
CA GLN A 171 -17.69 4.55 -10.52
C GLN A 171 -16.45 3.64 -10.58
N VAL A 172 -16.30 2.76 -9.60
CA VAL A 172 -15.21 1.75 -9.59
C VAL A 172 -15.30 0.88 -10.84
N TRP A 173 -16.49 0.37 -11.16
CA TRP A 173 -16.69 -0.46 -12.35
C TRP A 173 -16.42 0.29 -13.66
N THR A 174 -16.81 1.57 -13.74
CA THR A 174 -16.51 2.42 -14.90
C THR A 174 -15.00 2.61 -15.07
N MET A 175 -14.28 2.96 -13.98
CA MET A 175 -12.84 3.15 -14.01
C MET A 175 -12.09 1.85 -14.28
N ARG A 176 -12.57 0.73 -13.73
CA ARG A 176 -12.03 -0.61 -14.01
C ARG A 176 -12.16 -0.98 -15.48
N GLY A 177 -13.30 -0.67 -16.10
CA GLY A 177 -13.51 -0.83 -17.53
C GLY A 177 -12.50 -0.02 -18.35
N GLN A 178 -12.28 1.24 -18.02
CA GLN A 178 -11.29 2.11 -18.68
C GLN A 178 -9.86 1.59 -18.51
N ALA A 179 -9.50 1.07 -17.33
CA ALA A 179 -8.17 0.52 -17.08
C ALA A 179 -7.92 -0.74 -17.92
N TYR A 180 -8.87 -1.67 -17.95
CA TYR A 180 -8.76 -2.88 -18.78
C TYR A 180 -8.80 -2.58 -20.29
N GLU A 181 -9.57 -1.58 -20.71
CA GLU A 181 -9.56 -1.10 -22.10
C GLU A 181 -8.15 -0.62 -22.51
N ARG A 182 -7.47 0.17 -21.63
CA ARG A 182 -6.09 0.62 -21.85
C ARG A 182 -5.07 -0.53 -21.84
N LEU A 183 -5.34 -1.61 -21.10
CA LEU A 183 -4.52 -2.84 -21.12
C LEU A 183 -4.77 -3.70 -22.39
N GLY A 184 -5.82 -3.40 -23.15
CA GLY A 184 -6.23 -4.21 -24.29
C GLY A 184 -7.06 -5.45 -23.93
N ASP A 185 -7.42 -5.64 -22.66
CA ASP A 185 -8.30 -6.73 -22.22
C ASP A 185 -9.77 -6.33 -22.43
N ARG A 186 -10.21 -6.47 -23.67
CA ARG A 186 -11.57 -6.10 -24.09
C ARG A 186 -12.65 -6.88 -23.32
N ALA A 187 -12.38 -8.13 -22.98
CA ALA A 187 -13.36 -8.98 -22.28
C ALA A 187 -13.64 -8.46 -20.86
N LYS A 188 -12.57 -8.20 -20.09
CA LYS A 188 -12.71 -7.62 -18.75
C LYS A 188 -13.22 -6.18 -18.77
N ALA A 189 -12.86 -5.41 -19.79
CA ALA A 189 -13.40 -4.06 -19.96
C ALA A 189 -14.91 -4.10 -20.20
N ALA A 190 -15.39 -4.95 -21.14
CA ALA A 190 -16.81 -5.11 -21.43
C ALA A 190 -17.62 -5.57 -20.21
N ALA A 191 -17.11 -6.58 -19.48
CA ALA A 191 -17.74 -7.05 -18.24
C ALA A 191 -17.87 -5.94 -17.19
N SER A 192 -16.81 -5.13 -17.02
CA SER A 192 -16.80 -4.02 -16.07
C SER A 192 -17.78 -2.91 -16.45
N TYR A 193 -17.78 -2.49 -17.73
CA TYR A 193 -18.73 -1.49 -18.22
C TYR A 193 -20.18 -1.97 -18.14
N THR A 194 -20.43 -3.25 -18.44
CA THR A 194 -21.77 -3.84 -18.30
C THR A 194 -22.25 -3.74 -16.85
N ARG A 195 -21.38 -4.07 -15.89
CA ARG A 195 -21.70 -3.93 -14.47
C ARG A 195 -21.96 -2.47 -14.08
N ALA A 196 -21.12 -1.53 -14.55
CA ALA A 196 -21.31 -0.12 -14.30
C ALA A 196 -22.67 0.39 -14.82
N VAL A 197 -23.03 0.03 -16.06
CA VAL A 197 -24.32 0.40 -16.68
C VAL A 197 -25.50 -0.24 -15.92
N SER A 198 -25.36 -1.47 -15.43
CA SER A 198 -26.44 -2.10 -14.63
C SER A 198 -26.68 -1.36 -13.31
N LEU A 199 -25.63 -0.82 -12.69
CA LEU A 199 -25.72 -0.06 -11.44
C LEU A 199 -26.16 1.40 -11.69
N ARG A 200 -25.70 2.00 -12.78
CA ARG A 200 -26.01 3.38 -13.17
C ARG A 200 -26.32 3.46 -14.67
N PRO A 201 -27.58 3.25 -15.09
CA PRO A 201 -27.93 3.19 -16.52
C PRO A 201 -27.67 4.48 -17.31
N ARG A 202 -27.51 5.61 -16.61
CA ARG A 202 -27.24 6.93 -17.23
C ARG A 202 -25.76 7.32 -17.14
N ASP A 203 -24.87 6.39 -16.85
CA ASP A 203 -23.42 6.66 -16.90
C ASP A 203 -22.95 6.65 -18.37
N ASP A 204 -22.80 7.84 -18.94
CA ASP A 204 -22.39 7.99 -20.35
C ASP A 204 -20.98 7.47 -20.60
N ALA A 205 -20.07 7.55 -19.62
CA ALA A 205 -18.72 7.02 -19.74
C ALA A 205 -18.73 5.48 -19.83
N ALA A 206 -19.51 4.83 -18.98
CA ALA A 206 -19.67 3.38 -19.02
C ALA A 206 -20.36 2.90 -20.30
N ARG A 207 -21.43 3.58 -20.72
CA ARG A 207 -22.15 3.24 -21.96
C ARG A 207 -21.27 3.39 -23.21
N SER A 208 -20.56 4.50 -23.30
CA SER A 208 -19.62 4.77 -24.40
C SER A 208 -18.47 3.77 -24.41
N GLY A 209 -17.93 3.43 -23.23
CA GLY A 209 -16.90 2.41 -23.07
C GLY A 209 -17.39 1.04 -23.53
N LEU A 210 -18.60 0.63 -23.10
CA LEU A 210 -19.20 -0.63 -23.51
C LEU A 210 -19.39 -0.70 -25.03
N ALA A 211 -19.85 0.38 -25.66
CA ALA A 211 -20.01 0.44 -27.11
C ALA A 211 -18.67 0.28 -27.87
N ARG A 212 -17.57 0.82 -27.34
CA ARG A 212 -16.23 0.69 -27.97
C ARG A 212 -15.67 -0.73 -27.87
N VAL A 213 -15.91 -1.42 -26.77
CA VAL A 213 -15.29 -2.74 -26.51
C VAL A 213 -16.20 -3.91 -26.87
N GLY A 214 -17.51 -3.68 -26.99
CA GLY A 214 -18.54 -4.69 -27.29
C GLY A 214 -18.86 -4.87 -28.77
N GLY A 215 -18.25 -4.07 -29.67
CA GLY A 215 -18.44 -4.11 -31.12
C GLY A 215 -17.48 -5.09 -31.81
#